data_1a4147e0ab3030873f90066b9eff5bfe
#
_entry.id   1a4147e0ab3030873f90066b9eff5bfe
#
_cell.length_a   1.000
_cell.length_b   1.000
_cell.length_c   1.000
_cell.angle_alpha   90.00
_cell.angle_beta   90.00
_cell.angle_gamma   90.00
#
_symmetry.space_group_name_H-M   'P 1'
#
loop_
_entity.id
_entity.type
_entity.pdbx_description
1 polymer ?
#
loop_
_entity_poly.entity_id
_entity_poly.type
_entity_poly.pdbx_seq_one_letter_code
_entity_poly.pdbx_strand_id
1 'polypeptide(L)'
;HVNPYKSTAFLVSNTAGSLLYLGDTGADSIEKSTDLKNIWQEIAPLIRAKHLKAIFIEVSFPNAQADDQLFGHLNPRLWAQEMNVLASFTGAEALKGLPVVITHRKPSGIKEEEIKKEVIAANTYGLKLIFPKQGKMISF
;
A
#
# COMPACT_ATOMS: atom_id res chain seq x y z
N HIS A 1 1.34 4.58 -12.10
CA HIS A 1 1.66 5.97 -11.82
C HIS A 1 1.20 6.83 -13.01
N VAL A 2 1.13 8.11 -12.89
CA VAL A 2 0.51 9.06 -13.85
C VAL A 2 1.05 8.91 -15.29
N ASN A 3 0.15 8.68 -16.25
CA ASN A 3 0.52 8.58 -17.66
C ASN A 3 1.22 9.89 -18.16
N PRO A 4 2.37 9.81 -18.90
CA PRO A 4 2.99 8.62 -19.48
C PRO A 4 4.02 7.89 -18.60
N TYR A 5 4.21 8.31 -17.36
CA TYR A 5 5.23 7.78 -16.47
C TYR A 5 4.79 6.46 -15.86
N LYS A 6 5.67 5.46 -15.91
CA LYS A 6 5.44 4.15 -15.31
C LYS A 6 6.20 4.04 -13.99
N SER A 7 5.59 3.40 -13.01
CA SER A 7 6.25 2.93 -11.79
C SER A 7 6.49 1.44 -11.87
N THR A 8 7.44 0.93 -11.09
CA THR A 8 7.78 -0.48 -11.06
C THR A 8 7.56 -1.03 -9.66
N ALA A 9 6.85 -2.15 -9.57
CA ALA A 9 6.75 -2.94 -8.36
C ALA A 9 7.86 -4.02 -8.35
N PHE A 10 8.41 -4.30 -7.18
CA PHE A 10 9.44 -5.32 -6.96
C PHE A 10 8.93 -6.36 -5.97
N LEU A 11 8.86 -7.63 -6.41
CA LEU A 11 8.68 -8.75 -5.52
C LEU A 11 10.06 -9.39 -5.26
N VAL A 12 10.54 -9.18 -4.03
CA VAL A 12 11.86 -9.69 -3.60
C VAL A 12 11.64 -10.93 -2.74
N SER A 13 12.22 -12.06 -3.13
CA SER A 13 11.99 -13.36 -2.50
C SER A 13 13.29 -14.04 -2.11
N ASN A 14 13.25 -14.76 -0.99
CA ASN A 14 14.29 -15.69 -0.56
C ASN A 14 13.63 -16.93 0.11
N THR A 15 14.44 -17.81 0.71
CA THR A 15 13.94 -19.01 1.40
C THR A 15 13.06 -18.72 2.62
N ALA A 16 13.17 -17.53 3.23
CA ALA A 16 12.38 -17.13 4.41
C ALA A 16 11.03 -16.51 4.03
N GLY A 17 10.88 -16.00 2.81
CA GLY A 17 9.64 -15.39 2.32
C GLY A 17 9.85 -14.31 1.27
N SER A 18 8.79 -13.54 1.02
CA SER A 18 8.77 -12.50 -0.01
C SER A 18 8.38 -11.15 0.58
N LEU A 19 8.89 -10.08 -0.02
CA LEU A 19 8.50 -8.70 0.25
C LEU A 19 8.01 -8.08 -1.06
N LEU A 20 6.88 -7.39 -1.02
CA LEU A 20 6.43 -6.55 -2.14
C LEU A 20 6.79 -5.10 -1.84
N TYR A 21 7.51 -4.46 -2.76
CA TYR A 21 7.80 -3.02 -2.72
C TYR A 21 7.16 -2.33 -3.92
N LEU A 22 6.27 -1.40 -3.63
CA LEU A 22 5.66 -0.50 -4.61
C LEU A 22 6.35 0.86 -4.51
N GLY A 23 6.75 1.40 -5.66
CA GLY A 23 7.19 2.79 -5.76
C GLY A 23 6.00 3.75 -5.65
N ASP A 24 6.13 4.92 -6.27
CA ASP A 24 5.01 5.85 -6.40
C ASP A 24 3.86 5.18 -7.13
N THR A 25 2.67 5.21 -6.56
CA THR A 25 1.57 4.34 -6.95
C THR A 25 0.24 5.09 -6.94
N GLY A 26 -0.41 5.21 -8.09
CA GLY A 26 -1.79 5.69 -8.21
C GLY A 26 -2.79 4.54 -8.11
N ALA A 27 -4.00 4.83 -7.65
CA ALA A 27 -5.08 3.86 -7.61
C ALA A 27 -5.59 3.54 -9.01
N ASP A 28 -5.92 2.27 -9.29
CA ASP A 28 -6.45 1.83 -10.58
C ASP A 28 -7.71 2.62 -10.98
N SER A 29 -8.55 3.00 -10.02
CA SER A 29 -9.77 3.79 -10.27
C SER A 29 -9.49 5.21 -10.79
N ILE A 30 -8.38 5.83 -10.37
CA ILE A 30 -7.95 7.17 -10.80
C ILE A 30 -7.16 7.07 -12.10
N GLU A 31 -6.22 6.14 -12.18
CA GLU A 31 -5.34 5.96 -13.35
C GLU A 31 -6.06 5.26 -14.52
N LYS A 32 -7.29 4.78 -14.32
CA LYS A 32 -8.07 3.99 -15.29
C LYS A 32 -7.29 2.78 -15.79
N SER A 33 -6.62 2.10 -14.88
CA SER A 33 -5.78 0.94 -15.12
C SER A 33 -6.29 -0.29 -14.37
N THR A 34 -5.58 -1.41 -14.52
CA THR A 34 -5.76 -2.64 -13.74
C THR A 34 -4.43 -3.13 -13.18
N ASP A 35 -3.44 -2.26 -13.12
CA ASP A 35 -2.06 -2.64 -12.79
C ASP A 35 -1.93 -3.09 -11.33
N LEU A 36 -2.53 -2.37 -10.39
CA LEU A 36 -2.56 -2.78 -8.99
C LEU A 36 -3.38 -4.05 -8.79
N LYS A 37 -4.55 -4.14 -9.43
CA LYS A 37 -5.38 -5.35 -9.39
C LYS A 37 -4.60 -6.58 -9.84
N ASN A 38 -3.82 -6.48 -10.91
CA ASN A 38 -2.98 -7.57 -11.40
C ASN A 38 -1.90 -7.95 -10.38
N ILE A 39 -1.25 -6.96 -9.76
CA ILE A 39 -0.27 -7.20 -8.68
C ILE A 39 -0.94 -7.91 -7.49
N TRP A 40 -2.12 -7.44 -7.06
CA TRP A 40 -2.86 -8.07 -5.97
C TRP A 40 -3.22 -9.53 -6.26
N GLN A 41 -3.62 -9.81 -7.49
CA GLN A 41 -3.93 -11.17 -7.93
C GLN A 41 -2.69 -12.08 -7.88
N GLU A 42 -1.55 -11.60 -8.34
CA GLU A 42 -0.27 -12.34 -8.34
C GLU A 42 0.24 -12.64 -6.93
N ILE A 43 0.13 -11.72 -5.98
CA ILE A 43 0.64 -11.92 -4.62
C ILE A 43 -0.35 -12.61 -3.68
N ALA A 44 -1.62 -12.71 -4.04
CA ALA A 44 -2.65 -13.31 -3.18
C ALA A 44 -2.32 -14.75 -2.73
N PRO A 45 -1.77 -15.65 -3.58
CA PRO A 45 -1.34 -16.97 -3.15
C PRO A 45 -0.25 -16.93 -2.07
N LEU A 46 0.69 -15.97 -2.16
CA LEU A 46 1.78 -15.81 -1.19
C LEU A 46 1.25 -15.34 0.17
N ILE A 47 0.22 -14.49 0.17
CA ILE A 47 -0.45 -14.03 1.40
C ILE A 47 -1.18 -15.20 2.07
N ARG A 48 -1.99 -15.96 1.31
CA ARG A 48 -2.71 -17.13 1.83
C ARG A 48 -1.77 -18.18 2.40
N ALA A 49 -0.60 -18.37 1.78
CA ALA A 49 0.44 -19.28 2.24
C ALA A 49 1.29 -18.71 3.39
N LYS A 50 1.04 -17.48 3.87
CA LYS A 50 1.86 -16.74 4.85
C LYS A 50 3.33 -16.59 4.44
N HIS A 51 3.59 -16.63 3.14
CA HIS A 51 4.92 -16.49 2.57
C HIS A 51 5.27 -15.02 2.27
N LEU A 52 4.27 -14.16 2.01
CA LEU A 52 4.48 -12.71 1.93
C LEU A 52 4.64 -12.13 3.33
N LYS A 53 5.80 -11.53 3.60
CA LYS A 53 6.18 -11.00 4.92
C LYS A 53 5.81 -9.54 5.11
N ALA A 54 5.82 -8.73 4.04
CA ALA A 54 5.36 -7.35 4.11
C ALA A 54 5.02 -6.79 2.72
N ILE A 55 4.18 -5.75 2.72
CA ILE A 55 3.90 -4.89 1.58
C ILE A 55 4.40 -3.48 1.92
N PHE A 56 5.21 -2.89 1.05
CA PHE A 56 5.60 -1.49 1.10
C PHE A 56 4.77 -0.73 0.08
N ILE A 57 3.94 0.20 0.53
CA ILE A 57 3.05 0.98 -0.31
C ILE A 57 3.02 2.43 0.16
N GLU A 58 2.97 3.35 -0.77
CA GLU A 58 2.91 4.77 -0.47
C GLU A 58 1.51 5.23 -0.04
N VAL A 59 1.45 6.27 0.79
CA VAL A 59 0.29 7.13 0.98
C VAL A 59 0.80 8.54 1.15
N SER A 60 0.76 9.33 0.08
CA SER A 60 1.46 10.61 0.00
C SER A 60 0.64 11.82 0.42
N PHE A 61 -0.69 11.73 0.32
CA PHE A 61 -1.60 12.85 0.59
C PHE A 61 -2.69 12.49 1.61
N PRO A 62 -3.21 13.47 2.38
CA PRO A 62 -4.40 13.25 3.20
C PRO A 62 -5.67 13.15 2.32
N ASN A 63 -6.77 12.66 2.89
CA ASN A 63 -8.05 12.53 2.18
C ASN A 63 -8.62 13.87 1.70
N ALA A 64 -8.24 14.97 2.33
CA ALA A 64 -8.63 16.32 1.91
C ALA A 64 -8.05 16.74 0.54
N GLN A 65 -7.01 16.05 0.05
CA GLN A 65 -6.45 16.31 -1.27
C GLN A 65 -7.42 15.87 -2.37
N ALA A 66 -7.72 16.76 -3.31
CA ALA A 66 -8.59 16.46 -4.45
C ALA A 66 -7.97 15.39 -5.37
N ASP A 67 -8.81 14.52 -5.95
CA ASP A 67 -8.36 13.37 -6.74
C ASP A 67 -7.54 13.78 -7.98
N ASP A 68 -7.88 14.90 -8.61
CA ASP A 68 -7.16 15.46 -9.76
C ASP A 68 -5.79 16.10 -9.38
N GLN A 69 -5.51 16.21 -8.08
CA GLN A 69 -4.27 16.76 -7.55
C GLN A 69 -3.42 15.72 -6.80
N LEU A 70 -3.71 14.45 -7.00
CA LEU A 70 -2.93 13.35 -6.41
C LEU A 70 -1.65 13.04 -7.21
N PHE A 71 -1.60 13.43 -8.48
CA PHE A 71 -0.42 13.27 -9.34
C PHE A 71 0.14 11.83 -9.39
N GLY A 72 -0.76 10.85 -9.43
CA GLY A 72 -0.38 9.43 -9.46
C GLY A 72 0.02 8.86 -8.10
N HIS A 73 -0.46 9.44 -7.02
CA HIS A 73 -0.22 8.98 -5.66
C HIS A 73 -1.52 8.56 -4.96
N LEU A 74 -1.37 7.89 -3.82
CA LEU A 74 -2.49 7.47 -2.98
C LEU A 74 -2.77 8.48 -1.85
N ASN A 75 -4.04 8.51 -1.46
CA ASN A 75 -4.51 8.99 -0.17
C ASN A 75 -5.10 7.80 0.64
N PRO A 76 -5.40 7.95 1.94
CA PRO A 76 -5.92 6.86 2.78
C PRO A 76 -7.19 6.21 2.26
N ARG A 77 -8.10 6.97 1.65
CA ARG A 77 -9.33 6.44 1.05
C ARG A 77 -9.04 5.51 -0.14
N LEU A 78 -8.17 5.92 -1.05
CA LEU A 78 -7.76 5.13 -2.21
C LEU A 78 -6.94 3.90 -1.79
N TRP A 79 -6.03 4.08 -0.81
CA TRP A 79 -5.33 2.95 -0.20
C TRP A 79 -6.31 1.90 0.35
N ALA A 80 -7.36 2.31 1.08
CA ALA A 80 -8.37 1.39 1.59
C ALA A 80 -9.14 0.69 0.47
N GLN A 81 -9.45 1.38 -0.63
CA GLN A 81 -10.06 0.77 -1.81
C GLN A 81 -9.17 -0.33 -2.41
N GLU A 82 -7.87 -0.09 -2.52
CA GLU A 82 -6.92 -1.09 -2.99
C GLU A 82 -6.80 -2.28 -2.03
N MET A 83 -6.87 -2.05 -0.71
CA MET A 83 -6.92 -3.14 0.27
C MET A 83 -8.22 -3.96 0.16
N ASN A 84 -9.35 -3.35 -0.21
CA ASN A 84 -10.59 -4.07 -0.51
C ASN A 84 -10.42 -4.97 -1.76
N VAL A 85 -9.74 -4.48 -2.80
CA VAL A 85 -9.44 -5.30 -3.98
C VAL A 85 -8.54 -6.47 -3.61
N LEU A 86 -7.48 -6.23 -2.82
CA LEU A 86 -6.60 -7.30 -2.32
C LEU A 86 -7.38 -8.33 -1.51
N ALA A 87 -8.26 -7.89 -0.61
CA ALA A 87 -9.10 -8.75 0.22
C ALA A 87 -10.03 -9.64 -0.62
N SER A 88 -10.49 -9.16 -1.79
CA SER A 88 -11.32 -9.96 -2.70
C SER A 88 -10.60 -11.19 -3.27
N PHE A 89 -9.26 -11.14 -3.37
CA PHE A 89 -8.43 -12.26 -3.84
C PHE A 89 -7.91 -13.15 -2.71
N THR A 90 -7.69 -12.58 -1.52
CA THR A 90 -7.08 -13.31 -0.40
C THR A 90 -8.09 -13.87 0.60
N GLY A 91 -9.24 -13.23 0.73
CA GLY A 91 -10.10 -13.30 1.90
C GLY A 91 -9.62 -12.35 3.01
N ALA A 92 -10.57 -11.78 3.74
CA ALA A 92 -10.29 -10.78 4.79
C ALA A 92 -9.38 -11.32 5.91
N GLU A 93 -9.61 -12.54 6.34
CA GLU A 93 -8.84 -13.18 7.43
C GLU A 93 -7.37 -13.38 7.09
N ALA A 94 -7.02 -13.59 5.81
CA ALA A 94 -5.63 -13.74 5.38
C ALA A 94 -4.82 -12.45 5.51
N LEU A 95 -5.48 -11.31 5.54
CA LEU A 95 -4.85 -9.99 5.68
C LEU A 95 -4.56 -9.62 7.14
N LYS A 96 -5.23 -10.25 8.10
CA LYS A 96 -5.09 -9.92 9.52
C LYS A 96 -3.66 -10.11 9.99
N GLY A 97 -3.07 -9.03 10.49
CA GLY A 97 -1.69 -9.02 10.98
C GLY A 97 -0.60 -8.97 9.90
N LEU A 98 -0.97 -8.97 8.59
CA LEU A 98 0.01 -8.79 7.51
C LEU A 98 0.67 -7.41 7.64
N PRO A 99 2.02 -7.35 7.72
CA PRO A 99 2.73 -6.08 7.79
C PRO A 99 2.55 -5.25 6.53
N VAL A 100 2.12 -4.00 6.68
CA VAL A 100 2.04 -3.00 5.61
C VAL A 100 2.81 -1.77 6.03
N VAL A 101 3.89 -1.48 5.32
CA VAL A 101 4.77 -0.35 5.56
C VAL A 101 4.29 0.81 4.70
N ILE A 102 3.81 1.86 5.35
CA ILE A 102 3.30 3.07 4.69
C ILE A 102 4.48 3.98 4.39
N THR A 103 4.85 4.08 3.12
CA THR A 103 6.01 4.83 2.62
C THR A 103 5.60 6.18 2.03
N HIS A 104 6.59 6.96 1.58
CA HIS A 104 6.47 8.19 0.79
C HIS A 104 5.47 9.22 1.33
N ARG A 105 5.31 9.27 2.66
CA ARG A 105 4.51 10.32 3.30
C ARG A 105 5.24 11.66 3.12
N LYS A 106 4.56 12.62 2.49
CA LYS A 106 5.19 13.94 2.25
C LYS A 106 5.43 14.66 3.59
N PRO A 107 6.68 15.02 3.92
CA PRO A 107 7.02 15.58 5.22
C PRO A 107 6.51 17.03 5.32
N SER A 108 5.33 17.21 5.82
CA SER A 108 4.78 18.53 6.16
C SER A 108 4.15 18.51 7.55
N GLY A 109 4.81 17.88 8.53
CA GLY A 109 4.41 17.89 9.94
C GLY A 109 2.94 17.50 10.17
N ILE A 110 2.04 18.49 10.11
CA ILE A 110 0.59 18.30 10.35
C ILE A 110 -0.03 17.29 9.37
N LYS A 111 0.33 17.35 8.07
CA LYS A 111 -0.23 16.44 7.06
C LYS A 111 0.25 14.99 7.25
N GLU A 112 1.45 14.78 7.75
CA GLU A 112 1.96 13.43 8.04
C GLU A 112 1.16 12.76 9.16
N GLU A 113 0.85 13.47 10.23
CA GLU A 113 0.03 12.94 11.33
C GLU A 113 -1.43 12.75 10.91
N GLU A 114 -1.96 13.60 10.04
CA GLU A 114 -3.29 13.45 9.45
C GLU A 114 -3.38 12.18 8.61
N ILE A 115 -2.47 11.97 7.65
CA ILE A 115 -2.37 10.76 6.84
C ILE A 115 -2.33 9.51 7.73
N LYS A 116 -1.49 9.53 8.78
CA LYS A 116 -1.34 8.40 9.70
C LYS A 116 -2.65 8.08 10.41
N LYS A 117 -3.36 9.09 10.95
CA LYS A 117 -4.66 8.91 11.60
C LYS A 117 -5.70 8.35 10.65
N GLU A 118 -5.76 8.87 9.43
CA GLU A 118 -6.72 8.45 8.41
C GLU A 118 -6.44 7.02 7.91
N VAL A 119 -5.17 6.63 7.71
CA VAL A 119 -4.80 5.24 7.34
C VAL A 119 -5.16 4.26 8.46
N ILE A 120 -4.90 4.64 9.73
CA ILE A 120 -5.29 3.81 10.88
C ILE A 120 -6.80 3.63 10.92
N ALA A 121 -7.57 4.71 10.74
CA ALA A 121 -9.03 4.65 10.73
C ALA A 121 -9.60 3.82 9.56
N ALA A 122 -8.93 3.85 8.41
CA ALA A 122 -9.31 3.12 7.20
C ALA A 122 -8.92 1.62 7.22
N ASN A 123 -8.13 1.17 8.20
CA ASN A 123 -7.65 -0.21 8.31
C ASN A 123 -8.71 -1.16 8.86
N THR A 124 -9.64 -1.56 8.03
CA THR A 124 -10.74 -2.46 8.40
C THR A 124 -10.37 -3.95 8.44
N TYR A 125 -9.21 -4.33 7.87
CA TYR A 125 -8.74 -5.71 7.78
C TYR A 125 -7.76 -6.12 8.88
N GLY A 126 -7.46 -5.24 9.84
CA GLY A 126 -6.52 -5.54 10.90
C GLY A 126 -5.08 -5.77 10.42
N LEU A 127 -4.68 -5.09 9.34
CA LEU A 127 -3.31 -5.09 8.86
C LEU A 127 -2.37 -4.53 9.95
N LYS A 128 -1.16 -5.04 10.05
CA LYS A 128 -0.12 -4.48 10.93
C LYS A 128 0.54 -3.28 10.25
N LEU A 129 0.01 -2.09 10.50
CA LEU A 129 0.54 -0.86 9.93
C LEU A 129 1.89 -0.48 10.54
N ILE A 130 2.87 -0.18 9.69
CA ILE A 130 4.20 0.27 10.08
C ILE A 130 4.47 1.61 9.40
N PHE A 131 4.75 2.63 10.21
CA PHE A 131 5.13 3.96 9.75
C PHE A 131 6.65 4.11 9.95
N PRO A 132 7.46 3.91 8.90
CA PRO A 132 8.91 3.85 9.03
C PRO A 132 9.49 5.19 9.44
N LYS A 133 10.60 5.14 10.18
CA LYS A 133 11.45 6.30 10.46
C LYS A 133 12.72 6.16 9.67
N GLN A 134 13.14 7.23 9.00
CA GLN A 134 14.39 7.25 8.23
C GLN A 134 15.59 6.80 9.09
N GLY A 135 16.43 5.95 8.53
CA GLY A 135 17.63 5.43 9.21
C GLY A 135 17.35 4.36 10.27
N LYS A 136 16.10 3.89 10.42
CA LYS A 136 15.75 2.77 11.32
C LYS A 136 15.54 1.48 10.53
N MET A 137 16.10 0.39 11.05
CA MET A 137 15.90 -0.95 10.51
C MET A 137 14.49 -1.46 10.87
N ILE A 138 13.88 -2.18 9.95
CA ILE A 138 12.61 -2.91 10.16
C ILE A 138 12.90 -4.39 9.90
N SER A 139 12.41 -5.26 10.79
CA SER A 139 12.49 -6.71 10.65
C SER A 139 11.09 -7.33 10.55
N PHE A 140 10.95 -8.37 9.72
CA PHE A 140 9.70 -9.06 9.43
C PHE A 140 9.78 -10.56 9.72
#